data_1fd7515f208a696a9bccc34dffc60bfa
#
_entry.id   1fd7515f208a696a9bccc34dffc60bfa
#
_cell.length_a   1.000
_cell.length_b   1.000
_cell.length_c   1.000
_cell.angle_alpha   90.00
_cell.angle_beta   90.00
_cell.angle_gamma   90.00
#
_symmetry.space_group_name_H-M   'P 1'
#
loop_
_entity.id
_entity.type
_entity.pdbx_description
1 polymer ?
#
loop_
_entity_poly.entity_id
_entity_poly.type
_entity_poly.pdbx_seq_one_letter_code
_entity_poly.pdbx_strand_id
1 'polypeptide(L)'
;WINLKIPKAQRWRVGILGGMLCETLTMILVIVWAPTTALGIDIVSKIGIPMILGSVCIGFIVLLVQSVEGEKEASAARQAKLALDIANKTLPLFRHVNSESLRKVCEIIRDDIHADAVAITNTDHVLAYVGVGEHNYQNGDDFISPTTRQAMNYGKIIIKNNDEAHRTPEIHSMLVIPLWEKGVVTGTLKIYYCHAHQITSSLQEMAVGLSQIISTQLEVSRAEQLREMANKAELRALQSKINPHFLFNALNAISSSIRLNPDTARQLIFNLSRYLRYNIELKDDEQIDIKKELYQIKDYIAIEQARFGDKLTVIYDIDEEVNCCIPSLLIQPLVENAIVHGIQPCKGKGV
;
A
#
# COMPACT_ATOMS: atom_id res chain seq x y z
N TRP A 1 -6.70 -46.16 -10.79
CA TRP A 1 -7.48 -45.69 -11.95
C TRP A 1 -6.58 -45.07 -13.00
N ILE A 2 -6.59 -45.66 -14.17
CA ILE A 2 -5.79 -45.36 -15.33
C ILE A 2 -5.91 -43.87 -15.63
N ASN A 3 -4.78 -43.18 -15.77
CA ASN A 3 -4.65 -41.77 -16.08
C ASN A 3 -5.00 -41.49 -17.56
N LEU A 4 -6.23 -41.86 -17.95
CA LEU A 4 -6.78 -41.53 -19.27
C LEU A 4 -7.05 -40.02 -19.25
N LYS A 5 -6.36 -39.26 -20.11
CA LYS A 5 -6.59 -37.84 -20.40
C LYS A 5 -7.96 -37.60 -21.04
N ILE A 6 -9.05 -37.97 -20.31
CA ILE A 6 -10.41 -37.79 -20.78
C ILE A 6 -10.87 -36.38 -20.40
N PRO A 7 -11.36 -35.57 -21.37
CA PRO A 7 -11.95 -34.27 -21.12
C PRO A 7 -13.03 -34.38 -20.04
N LYS A 8 -13.03 -33.44 -19.06
CA LYS A 8 -13.99 -33.41 -17.95
C LYS A 8 -15.44 -33.65 -18.45
N ALA A 9 -15.83 -33.01 -19.55
CA ALA A 9 -17.17 -33.10 -20.14
C ALA A 9 -17.58 -34.51 -20.61
N GLN A 10 -16.67 -35.44 -20.78
CA GLN A 10 -16.95 -36.80 -21.33
C GLN A 10 -16.77 -37.90 -20.26
N ARG A 11 -16.33 -37.58 -19.05
CA ARG A 11 -16.04 -38.58 -18.00
C ARG A 11 -17.27 -39.40 -17.63
N TRP A 12 -18.45 -38.79 -17.58
CA TRP A 12 -19.71 -39.48 -17.27
C TRP A 12 -20.05 -40.54 -18.31
N ARG A 13 -19.81 -40.26 -19.63
CA ARG A 13 -20.02 -41.23 -20.73
C ARG A 13 -19.10 -42.43 -20.56
N VAL A 14 -17.83 -42.18 -20.23
CA VAL A 14 -16.86 -43.26 -20.02
C VAL A 14 -17.21 -44.06 -18.76
N GLY A 15 -17.74 -43.41 -17.72
CA GLY A 15 -18.24 -44.06 -16.51
C GLY A 15 -19.41 -45.01 -16.81
N ILE A 16 -20.42 -44.56 -17.56
CA ILE A 16 -21.57 -45.41 -17.97
C ILE A 16 -21.10 -46.55 -18.84
N LEU A 17 -20.35 -46.26 -19.91
CA LEU A 17 -19.89 -47.30 -20.85
C LEU A 17 -18.96 -48.30 -20.15
N GLY A 18 -18.06 -47.85 -19.31
CA GLY A 18 -17.19 -48.71 -18.53
C GLY A 18 -17.95 -49.59 -17.52
N GLY A 19 -18.94 -49.01 -16.85
CA GLY A 19 -19.82 -49.74 -15.93
C GLY A 19 -20.63 -50.82 -16.68
N MET A 20 -21.30 -50.44 -17.79
CA MET A 20 -22.06 -51.40 -18.58
C MET A 20 -21.18 -52.52 -19.13
N LEU A 21 -19.95 -52.21 -19.55
CA LEU A 21 -19.02 -53.24 -20.06
C LEU A 21 -18.55 -54.16 -18.93
N CYS A 22 -18.26 -53.66 -17.73
CA CYS A 22 -17.95 -54.45 -16.55
C CYS A 22 -19.10 -55.38 -16.18
N GLU A 23 -20.32 -54.84 -16.11
CA GLU A 23 -21.51 -55.63 -15.76
C GLU A 23 -21.82 -56.74 -16.79
N THR A 24 -21.71 -56.45 -18.12
CA THR A 24 -21.89 -57.46 -19.16
C THR A 24 -20.83 -58.55 -19.08
N LEU A 25 -19.57 -58.18 -18.78
CA LEU A 25 -18.49 -59.15 -18.57
C LEU A 25 -18.76 -60.04 -17.34
N THR A 26 -19.24 -59.45 -16.25
CA THR A 26 -19.63 -60.18 -15.03
C THR A 26 -20.77 -61.14 -15.29
N MET A 27 -21.79 -60.78 -16.07
CA MET A 27 -22.90 -61.65 -16.48
C MET A 27 -22.41 -62.82 -17.31
N ILE A 28 -21.49 -62.60 -18.25
CA ILE A 28 -20.89 -63.70 -19.05
C ILE A 28 -20.13 -64.67 -18.11
N LEU A 29 -19.33 -64.14 -17.16
CA LEU A 29 -18.60 -64.99 -16.19
C LEU A 29 -19.56 -65.82 -15.33
N VAL A 30 -20.68 -65.26 -14.90
CA VAL A 30 -21.69 -65.97 -14.10
C VAL A 30 -22.27 -67.15 -14.90
N ILE A 31 -22.55 -66.97 -16.20
CA ILE A 31 -23.06 -68.08 -17.06
C ILE A 31 -22.00 -69.16 -17.26
N VAL A 32 -20.74 -68.80 -17.44
CA VAL A 32 -19.64 -69.72 -17.74
C VAL A 32 -19.25 -70.55 -16.48
N TRP A 33 -19.31 -69.96 -15.28
CA TRP A 33 -18.88 -70.60 -14.04
C TRP A 33 -20.03 -71.27 -13.25
N ALA A 34 -21.27 -71.11 -13.72
CA ALA A 34 -22.42 -71.77 -13.09
C ALA A 34 -22.34 -73.30 -13.29
N PRO A 35 -22.76 -74.13 -12.30
CA PRO A 35 -22.73 -75.57 -12.38
C PRO A 35 -23.54 -76.17 -13.56
N THR A 36 -24.55 -75.43 -13.99
CA THR A 36 -25.31 -75.67 -15.24
C THR A 36 -25.61 -74.34 -15.94
N THR A 37 -25.56 -74.34 -17.26
CA THR A 37 -25.86 -73.14 -18.08
C THR A 37 -27.26 -72.58 -17.84
N ALA A 38 -28.23 -73.48 -17.56
CA ALA A 38 -29.61 -73.10 -17.26
C ALA A 38 -29.72 -72.30 -15.97
N LEU A 39 -28.96 -72.68 -14.92
CA LEU A 39 -28.90 -71.91 -13.65
C LEU A 39 -28.22 -70.58 -13.81
N GLY A 40 -27.14 -70.51 -14.60
CA GLY A 40 -26.45 -69.25 -14.92
C GLY A 40 -27.36 -68.26 -15.64
N ILE A 41 -28.14 -68.69 -16.62
CA ILE A 41 -29.11 -67.88 -17.34
C ILE A 41 -30.25 -67.41 -16.43
N ASP A 42 -30.77 -68.26 -15.54
CA ASP A 42 -31.81 -67.86 -14.59
C ASP A 42 -31.32 -66.78 -13.61
N ILE A 43 -30.09 -66.90 -13.09
CA ILE A 43 -29.46 -65.89 -12.24
C ILE A 43 -29.31 -64.56 -13.00
N VAL A 44 -28.75 -64.60 -14.21
CA VAL A 44 -28.51 -63.35 -15.00
C VAL A 44 -29.83 -62.69 -15.39
N SER A 45 -30.89 -63.46 -15.69
CA SER A 45 -32.20 -62.90 -16.01
C SER A 45 -32.83 -62.11 -14.82
N LYS A 46 -32.54 -62.53 -13.59
CA LYS A 46 -33.08 -61.91 -12.37
C LYS A 46 -32.29 -60.71 -11.93
N ILE A 47 -30.95 -60.72 -12.04
CA ILE A 47 -30.08 -59.63 -11.53
C ILE A 47 -29.52 -58.73 -12.61
N GLY A 48 -29.52 -59.12 -13.87
CA GLY A 48 -28.92 -58.35 -14.96
C GLY A 48 -29.54 -56.96 -15.16
N ILE A 49 -30.88 -56.86 -15.17
CA ILE A 49 -31.57 -55.59 -15.34
C ILE A 49 -31.26 -54.62 -14.17
N PRO A 50 -31.38 -55.04 -12.85
CA PRO A 50 -30.99 -54.19 -11.74
C PRO A 50 -29.52 -53.71 -11.81
N MET A 51 -28.58 -54.56 -12.20
CA MET A 51 -27.16 -54.21 -12.30
C MET A 51 -26.89 -53.14 -13.37
N ILE A 52 -27.47 -53.35 -14.59
CA ILE A 52 -27.36 -52.32 -15.66
C ILE A 52 -27.99 -51.01 -15.22
N LEU A 53 -29.17 -51.06 -14.60
CA LEU A 53 -29.85 -49.88 -14.09
C LEU A 53 -28.99 -49.13 -13.06
N GLY A 54 -28.31 -49.88 -12.16
CA GLY A 54 -27.35 -49.34 -11.19
C GLY A 54 -26.20 -48.59 -11.84
N SER A 55 -25.59 -49.16 -12.87
CA SER A 55 -24.51 -48.50 -13.63
C SER A 55 -24.94 -47.17 -14.29
N VAL A 56 -26.16 -47.15 -14.84
CA VAL A 56 -26.74 -45.93 -15.41
C VAL A 56 -26.99 -44.88 -14.32
N CYS A 57 -27.51 -45.27 -13.14
CA CYS A 57 -27.70 -44.37 -12.00
C CYS A 57 -26.40 -43.76 -11.51
N ILE A 58 -25.33 -44.57 -11.39
CA ILE A 58 -24.00 -44.08 -11.01
C ILE A 58 -23.50 -43.05 -12.03
N GLY A 59 -23.65 -43.33 -13.33
CA GLY A 59 -23.27 -42.37 -14.38
C GLY A 59 -24.03 -41.05 -14.29
N PHE A 60 -25.32 -41.11 -13.96
CA PHE A 60 -26.14 -39.91 -13.75
C PHE A 60 -25.71 -39.11 -12.52
N ILE A 61 -25.36 -39.78 -11.41
CA ILE A 61 -24.80 -39.12 -10.22
C ILE A 61 -23.48 -38.41 -10.56
N VAL A 62 -22.59 -39.06 -11.32
CA VAL A 62 -21.35 -38.47 -11.79
C VAL A 62 -21.60 -37.22 -12.63
N LEU A 63 -22.59 -37.25 -13.52
CA LEU A 63 -23.00 -36.12 -14.34
C LEU A 63 -23.49 -34.94 -13.47
N LEU A 64 -24.33 -35.21 -12.45
CA LEU A 64 -24.82 -34.21 -11.53
C LEU A 64 -23.68 -33.56 -10.75
N VAL A 65 -22.76 -34.36 -10.21
CA VAL A 65 -21.58 -33.86 -9.47
C VAL A 65 -20.73 -32.97 -10.37
N GLN A 66 -20.46 -33.38 -11.62
CA GLN A 66 -19.70 -32.60 -12.58
C GLN A 66 -20.38 -31.27 -12.95
N SER A 67 -21.71 -31.26 -13.08
CA SER A 67 -22.45 -30.04 -13.37
C SER A 67 -22.34 -29.04 -12.20
N VAL A 68 -22.48 -29.52 -10.97
CA VAL A 68 -22.35 -28.67 -9.77
C VAL A 68 -20.92 -28.15 -9.61
N GLU A 69 -19.89 -29.00 -9.84
CA GLU A 69 -18.49 -28.55 -9.81
C GLU A 69 -18.20 -27.51 -10.91
N GLY A 70 -18.72 -27.74 -12.12
CA GLY A 70 -18.57 -26.78 -13.23
C GLY A 70 -19.22 -25.42 -12.97
N GLU A 71 -20.39 -25.40 -12.33
CA GLU A 71 -21.05 -24.17 -11.93
C GLU A 71 -20.26 -23.43 -10.82
N LYS A 72 -19.70 -24.14 -9.85
CA LYS A 72 -18.85 -23.57 -8.81
C LYS A 72 -17.58 -22.95 -9.41
N GLU A 73 -16.87 -23.70 -10.27
CA GLU A 73 -15.66 -23.18 -10.95
C GLU A 73 -15.98 -21.92 -11.80
N ALA A 74 -17.09 -21.94 -12.56
CA ALA A 74 -17.52 -20.80 -13.37
C ALA A 74 -17.94 -19.59 -12.50
N SER A 75 -18.57 -19.82 -11.35
CA SER A 75 -18.93 -18.77 -10.40
C SER A 75 -17.69 -18.15 -9.79
N ALA A 76 -16.74 -18.95 -9.29
CA ALA A 76 -15.49 -18.47 -8.73
C ALA A 76 -14.66 -17.67 -9.76
N ALA A 77 -14.60 -18.14 -11.02
CA ALA A 77 -13.90 -17.40 -12.09
C ALA A 77 -14.56 -16.05 -12.39
N ARG A 78 -15.89 -15.98 -12.40
CA ARG A 78 -16.63 -14.72 -12.60
C ARG A 78 -16.36 -13.73 -11.47
N GLN A 79 -16.31 -14.19 -10.22
CA GLN A 79 -16.03 -13.34 -9.06
C GLN A 79 -14.60 -12.84 -9.04
N ALA A 80 -13.63 -13.71 -9.33
CA ALA A 80 -12.24 -13.32 -9.44
C ALA A 80 -12.05 -12.25 -10.53
N LYS A 81 -12.74 -12.40 -11.66
CA LYS A 81 -12.73 -11.40 -12.72
C LYS A 81 -13.33 -10.07 -12.26
N LEU A 82 -14.48 -10.10 -11.58
CA LEU A 82 -15.12 -8.89 -11.06
C LEU A 82 -14.24 -8.18 -10.04
N ALA A 83 -13.63 -8.92 -9.10
CA ALA A 83 -12.68 -8.36 -8.13
C ALA A 83 -11.48 -7.70 -8.81
N LEU A 84 -10.95 -8.33 -9.88
CA LEU A 84 -9.84 -7.78 -10.66
C LEU A 84 -10.26 -6.53 -11.44
N ASP A 85 -11.45 -6.50 -12.01
CA ASP A 85 -11.99 -5.35 -12.73
C ASP A 85 -12.17 -4.15 -11.77
N ILE A 86 -12.72 -4.38 -10.58
CA ILE A 86 -12.82 -3.35 -9.53
C ILE A 86 -11.43 -2.86 -9.12
N ALA A 87 -10.49 -3.78 -8.91
CA ALA A 87 -9.11 -3.45 -8.57
C ALA A 87 -8.45 -2.55 -9.62
N ASN A 88 -8.60 -2.89 -10.91
CA ASN A 88 -8.04 -2.09 -12.00
C ASN A 88 -8.67 -0.70 -12.10
N LYS A 89 -9.99 -0.57 -11.87
CA LYS A 89 -10.70 0.72 -11.86
C LYS A 89 -10.28 1.60 -10.68
N THR A 90 -10.00 0.98 -9.54
CA THR A 90 -9.68 1.70 -8.29
C THR A 90 -8.20 2.03 -8.14
N LEU A 91 -7.30 1.26 -8.78
CA LEU A 91 -5.85 1.42 -8.69
C LEU A 91 -5.36 2.87 -8.92
N PRO A 92 -5.83 3.63 -9.94
CA PRO A 92 -5.37 5.01 -10.14
C PRO A 92 -5.76 5.95 -9.00
N LEU A 93 -6.84 5.65 -8.26
CA LEU A 93 -7.35 6.47 -7.18
C LEU A 93 -6.51 6.37 -5.91
N PHE A 94 -5.73 5.29 -5.76
CA PHE A 94 -4.83 5.09 -4.63
C PHE A 94 -3.49 5.81 -4.77
N ARG A 95 -3.16 6.42 -5.91
CA ARG A 95 -1.94 7.22 -6.05
C ARG A 95 -1.93 8.45 -5.13
N HIS A 96 -3.09 9.07 -4.94
CA HIS A 96 -3.27 10.21 -4.03
C HIS A 96 -4.50 9.96 -3.16
N VAL A 97 -4.28 9.25 -2.05
CA VAL A 97 -5.37 8.90 -1.14
C VAL A 97 -5.85 10.14 -0.40
N ASN A 98 -7.08 10.55 -0.69
CA ASN A 98 -7.83 11.60 0.00
C ASN A 98 -9.30 11.18 0.12
N SER A 99 -10.11 11.96 0.83
CA SER A 99 -11.54 11.65 1.03
C SER A 99 -12.30 11.54 -0.30
N GLU A 100 -11.96 12.35 -1.31
CA GLU A 100 -12.61 12.30 -2.62
C GLU A 100 -12.25 11.04 -3.40
N SER A 101 -10.97 10.65 -3.39
CA SER A 101 -10.52 9.42 -4.06
C SER A 101 -11.11 8.17 -3.41
N LEU A 102 -11.16 8.10 -2.07
CA LEU A 102 -11.79 7.00 -1.35
C LEU A 102 -13.30 6.95 -1.58
N ARG A 103 -13.97 8.12 -1.70
CA ARG A 103 -15.37 8.19 -2.09
C ARG A 103 -15.62 7.56 -3.46
N LYS A 104 -14.80 7.88 -4.47
CA LYS A 104 -14.86 7.26 -5.80
C LYS A 104 -14.60 5.75 -5.76
N VAL A 105 -13.69 5.29 -4.91
CA VAL A 105 -13.47 3.85 -4.67
C VAL A 105 -14.75 3.20 -4.14
N CYS A 106 -15.41 3.80 -3.15
CA CYS A 106 -16.67 3.30 -2.61
C CYS A 106 -17.79 3.29 -3.69
N GLU A 107 -17.86 4.32 -4.54
CA GLU A 107 -18.83 4.39 -5.66
C GLU A 107 -18.63 3.25 -6.65
N ILE A 108 -17.38 3.01 -7.09
CA ILE A 108 -17.04 1.91 -8.02
C ILE A 108 -17.42 0.56 -7.39
N ILE A 109 -17.04 0.32 -6.14
CA ILE A 109 -17.36 -0.93 -5.45
C ILE A 109 -18.88 -1.09 -5.36
N ARG A 110 -19.61 -0.08 -4.89
CA ARG A 110 -21.06 -0.10 -4.75
C ARG A 110 -21.74 -0.48 -6.07
N ASP A 111 -21.37 0.18 -7.15
CA ASP A 111 -22.01 0.01 -8.46
C ASP A 111 -21.68 -1.36 -9.08
N ASP A 112 -20.45 -1.82 -8.99
CA ASP A 112 -20.01 -3.10 -9.57
C ASP A 112 -20.56 -4.33 -8.81
N ILE A 113 -20.79 -4.22 -7.48
CA ILE A 113 -21.36 -5.32 -6.67
C ILE A 113 -22.85 -5.12 -6.37
N HIS A 114 -23.46 -4.05 -6.90
CA HIS A 114 -24.86 -3.68 -6.67
C HIS A 114 -25.21 -3.60 -5.18
N ALA A 115 -24.31 -3.01 -4.38
CA ALA A 115 -24.59 -2.73 -2.98
C ALA A 115 -25.42 -1.45 -2.81
N ASP A 116 -26.21 -1.37 -1.73
CA ASP A 116 -26.98 -0.18 -1.42
C ASP A 116 -26.13 0.91 -0.76
N ALA A 117 -25.09 0.52 -0.01
CA ALA A 117 -24.06 1.43 0.47
C ALA A 117 -22.71 0.73 0.67
N VAL A 118 -21.63 1.51 0.56
CA VAL A 118 -20.25 1.07 0.81
C VAL A 118 -19.54 2.14 1.62
N ALA A 119 -18.73 1.72 2.60
CA ALA A 119 -17.91 2.62 3.39
C ALA A 119 -16.49 2.07 3.62
N ILE A 120 -15.54 2.98 3.74
CA ILE A 120 -14.16 2.70 4.18
C ILE A 120 -13.91 3.51 5.45
N THR A 121 -13.34 2.87 6.46
CA THR A 121 -13.00 3.51 7.74
C THR A 121 -11.52 3.32 8.05
N ASN A 122 -10.98 4.21 8.87
CA ASN A 122 -9.78 3.94 9.65
C ASN A 122 -10.17 3.38 11.04
N THR A 123 -9.26 3.47 12.02
CA THR A 123 -9.49 3.02 13.41
C THR A 123 -10.50 3.88 14.16
N ASP A 124 -10.69 5.13 13.78
CA ASP A 124 -11.42 6.12 14.58
C ASP A 124 -12.61 6.76 13.84
N HIS A 125 -12.50 6.92 12.52
CA HIS A 125 -13.45 7.67 11.70
C HIS A 125 -13.84 6.94 10.42
N VAL A 126 -14.99 7.31 9.86
CA VAL A 126 -15.40 6.93 8.50
C VAL A 126 -14.66 7.85 7.52
N LEU A 127 -13.81 7.26 6.65
CA LEU A 127 -13.03 7.99 5.65
C LEU A 127 -13.86 8.33 4.40
N ALA A 128 -14.74 7.39 4.01
CA ALA A 128 -15.65 7.55 2.89
C ALA A 128 -16.90 6.72 3.14
N TYR A 129 -18.06 7.24 2.76
CA TYR A 129 -19.35 6.57 2.76
C TYR A 129 -20.13 6.98 1.52
N VAL A 130 -20.76 6.02 0.83
CA VAL A 130 -21.55 6.28 -0.38
C VAL A 130 -22.78 5.38 -0.38
N GLY A 131 -23.97 5.95 -0.65
CA GLY A 131 -25.22 5.23 -0.79
C GLY A 131 -26.23 5.53 0.29
N VAL A 132 -27.11 4.57 0.57
CA VAL A 132 -28.24 4.72 1.53
C VAL A 132 -27.71 5.07 2.92
N GLY A 133 -28.26 6.13 3.51
CA GLY A 133 -27.84 6.62 4.82
C GLY A 133 -26.63 7.55 4.83
N GLU A 134 -26.14 8.00 3.68
CA GLU A 134 -24.97 8.89 3.57
C GLU A 134 -25.10 10.17 4.40
N HIS A 135 -26.31 10.73 4.48
CA HIS A 135 -26.59 11.94 5.27
C HIS A 135 -26.31 11.78 6.77
N ASN A 136 -26.34 10.55 7.29
CA ASN A 136 -26.06 10.27 8.70
C ASN A 136 -24.55 10.38 9.04
N TYR A 137 -23.68 10.46 8.03
CA TYR A 137 -22.22 10.48 8.16
C TYR A 137 -21.60 11.82 7.71
N GLN A 138 -22.39 12.80 7.25
CA GLN A 138 -21.91 14.12 6.81
C GLN A 138 -21.69 15.13 7.94
N ASN A 139 -22.20 14.88 9.14
CA ASN A 139 -22.22 15.86 10.24
C ASN A 139 -21.10 15.69 11.27
N GLY A 140 -20.02 14.95 10.98
CA GLY A 140 -18.88 14.79 11.89
C GLY A 140 -19.13 13.87 13.10
N ASP A 141 -20.30 13.26 13.21
CA ASP A 141 -20.62 12.21 14.19
C ASP A 141 -20.12 10.84 13.70
N ASP A 142 -18.88 10.82 13.23
CA ASP A 142 -18.24 9.68 12.56
C ASP A 142 -17.83 8.57 13.52
N PHE A 143 -18.62 8.30 14.52
CA PHE A 143 -18.34 7.25 15.48
C PHE A 143 -18.41 5.86 14.82
N ILE A 144 -17.31 5.15 14.96
CA ILE A 144 -17.21 3.75 14.55
C ILE A 144 -18.21 2.91 15.34
N SER A 145 -19.09 2.20 14.61
CA SER A 145 -20.10 1.34 15.22
C SER A 145 -19.45 0.23 16.08
N PRO A 146 -20.12 -0.27 17.12
CA PRO A 146 -19.61 -1.37 17.94
C PRO A 146 -19.20 -2.60 17.12
N THR A 147 -19.98 -2.92 16.08
CA THR A 147 -19.68 -4.02 15.13
C THR A 147 -18.36 -3.79 14.38
N THR A 148 -18.10 -2.56 13.95
CA THR A 148 -16.82 -2.22 13.29
C THR A 148 -15.65 -2.35 14.24
N ARG A 149 -15.79 -1.84 15.46
CA ARG A 149 -14.77 -1.97 16.52
C ARG A 149 -14.49 -3.43 16.84
N GLN A 150 -15.52 -4.27 16.87
CA GLN A 150 -15.37 -5.71 17.06
C GLN A 150 -14.60 -6.37 15.90
N ALA A 151 -14.91 -6.01 14.64
CA ALA A 151 -14.19 -6.53 13.47
C ALA A 151 -12.70 -6.14 13.52
N MET A 152 -12.38 -4.91 13.94
CA MET A 152 -11.00 -4.45 14.08
C MET A 152 -10.26 -5.17 15.21
N ASN A 153 -10.87 -5.28 16.40
CA ASN A 153 -10.23 -5.88 17.57
C ASN A 153 -9.91 -7.37 17.39
N TYR A 154 -10.80 -8.10 16.72
CA TYR A 154 -10.61 -9.54 16.48
C TYR A 154 -9.92 -9.84 15.14
N GLY A 155 -9.77 -8.86 14.26
CA GLY A 155 -9.24 -9.06 12.91
C GLY A 155 -10.09 -10.04 12.08
N LYS A 156 -11.39 -10.13 12.37
CA LYS A 156 -12.30 -11.10 11.74
C LYS A 156 -13.40 -10.38 10.98
N ILE A 157 -13.84 -11.03 9.92
CA ILE A 157 -15.00 -10.61 9.15
C ILE A 157 -16.25 -10.76 10.00
N ILE A 158 -17.11 -9.75 9.97
CA ILE A 158 -18.42 -9.79 10.64
C ILE A 158 -19.51 -9.70 9.58
N ILE A 159 -20.43 -10.64 9.64
CA ILE A 159 -21.60 -10.71 8.76
C ILE A 159 -22.84 -10.61 9.63
N LYS A 160 -23.74 -9.70 9.26
CA LYS A 160 -25.09 -9.65 9.80
C LYS A 160 -26.06 -9.65 8.63
N ASN A 161 -26.88 -10.65 8.55
CA ASN A 161 -27.85 -10.87 7.47
C ASN A 161 -29.29 -10.51 7.84
N ASN A 162 -29.53 -10.12 9.10
CA ASN A 162 -30.77 -9.54 9.60
C ASN A 162 -30.43 -8.62 10.78
N ASP A 163 -30.00 -7.36 10.50
CA ASP A 163 -29.62 -6.38 11.52
C ASP A 163 -30.74 -5.36 11.72
N GLU A 164 -31.70 -5.66 12.60
CA GLU A 164 -32.82 -4.78 12.94
C GLU A 164 -32.38 -3.58 13.80
N ALA A 165 -31.18 -3.62 14.36
CA ALA A 165 -30.64 -2.58 15.24
C ALA A 165 -29.63 -1.64 14.55
N HIS A 166 -29.61 -1.63 13.21
CA HIS A 166 -28.69 -0.75 12.47
C HIS A 166 -29.11 0.73 12.63
N ARG A 167 -28.10 1.63 12.71
CA ARG A 167 -28.34 3.10 12.83
C ARG A 167 -29.18 3.67 11.68
N THR A 168 -29.07 3.08 10.48
CA THR A 168 -29.91 3.37 9.32
C THR A 168 -30.98 2.29 9.23
N PRO A 169 -32.26 2.58 9.49
CA PRO A 169 -33.34 1.57 9.55
C PRO A 169 -33.56 0.80 8.25
N GLU A 170 -33.13 1.37 7.13
CA GLU A 170 -33.28 0.78 5.80
C GLU A 170 -32.25 -0.34 5.53
N ILE A 171 -31.19 -0.44 6.34
CA ILE A 171 -30.10 -1.43 6.15
C ILE A 171 -30.40 -2.66 7.00
N HIS A 172 -30.54 -3.81 6.35
CA HIS A 172 -30.81 -5.09 6.98
C HIS A 172 -29.66 -6.10 6.88
N SER A 173 -28.78 -5.98 5.89
CA SER A 173 -27.59 -6.84 5.78
C SER A 173 -26.32 -6.02 5.75
N MET A 174 -25.32 -6.46 6.50
CA MET A 174 -24.04 -5.78 6.64
C MET A 174 -22.87 -6.76 6.64
N LEU A 175 -21.86 -6.47 5.83
CA LEU A 175 -20.57 -7.15 5.79
C LEU A 175 -19.46 -6.17 6.18
N VAL A 176 -18.70 -6.50 7.22
CA VAL A 176 -17.57 -5.70 7.71
C VAL A 176 -16.31 -6.52 7.60
N ILE A 177 -15.32 -6.01 6.86
CA ILE A 177 -14.07 -6.71 6.56
C ILE A 177 -12.91 -5.84 7.02
N PRO A 178 -11.98 -6.38 7.84
CA PRO A 178 -10.81 -5.64 8.28
C PRO A 178 -9.84 -5.39 7.10
N LEU A 179 -9.26 -4.19 7.07
CA LEU A 179 -8.17 -3.79 6.18
C LEU A 179 -6.86 -3.89 6.97
N TRP A 180 -5.87 -4.53 6.37
CA TRP A 180 -4.62 -4.86 7.03
C TRP A 180 -3.45 -4.06 6.45
N GLU A 181 -2.56 -3.59 7.31
CA GLU A 181 -1.28 -2.98 6.95
C GLU A 181 -0.19 -3.58 7.84
N LYS A 182 0.81 -4.24 7.27
CA LYS A 182 1.93 -4.87 8.01
C LYS A 182 1.48 -5.78 9.17
N GLY A 183 0.37 -6.51 8.98
CA GLY A 183 -0.16 -7.42 9.99
C GLY A 183 -0.98 -6.77 11.10
N VAL A 184 -1.26 -5.47 11.01
CA VAL A 184 -2.14 -4.72 11.93
C VAL A 184 -3.39 -4.29 11.18
N VAL A 185 -4.54 -4.32 11.85
CA VAL A 185 -5.79 -3.79 11.28
C VAL A 185 -5.79 -2.27 11.38
N THR A 186 -5.84 -1.59 10.23
CA THR A 186 -5.80 -0.12 10.14
C THR A 186 -7.14 0.49 9.76
N GLY A 187 -8.14 -0.34 9.44
CA GLY A 187 -9.46 0.13 9.07
C GLY A 187 -10.40 -1.01 8.68
N THR A 188 -11.52 -0.68 8.08
CA THR A 188 -12.48 -1.65 7.57
C THR A 188 -13.09 -1.21 6.24
N LEU A 189 -13.38 -2.20 5.39
CA LEU A 189 -14.30 -2.08 4.27
C LEU A 189 -15.67 -2.58 4.72
N LYS A 190 -16.73 -1.80 4.48
CA LYS A 190 -18.09 -2.16 4.84
C LYS A 190 -18.98 -2.14 3.62
N ILE A 191 -19.82 -3.15 3.49
CA ILE A 191 -20.78 -3.31 2.41
C ILE A 191 -22.16 -3.52 3.03
N TYR A 192 -23.16 -2.80 2.53
CA TYR A 192 -24.49 -2.77 3.10
C TYR A 192 -25.55 -3.05 2.04
N TYR A 193 -26.61 -3.76 2.47
CA TYR A 193 -27.80 -4.01 1.65
C TYR A 193 -29.08 -3.71 2.43
N CYS A 194 -30.05 -3.16 1.74
CA CYS A 194 -31.40 -2.86 2.30
C CYS A 194 -32.26 -4.10 2.51
N HIS A 195 -31.91 -5.23 1.93
CA HIS A 195 -32.66 -6.47 2.11
C HIS A 195 -31.91 -7.46 3.00
N ALA A 196 -32.65 -8.22 3.80
CA ALA A 196 -32.10 -9.28 4.62
C ALA A 196 -31.56 -10.43 3.74
N HIS A 197 -30.56 -11.16 4.26
CA HIS A 197 -29.96 -12.36 3.62
C HIS A 197 -29.29 -12.13 2.25
N GLN A 198 -28.88 -10.90 1.94
CA GLN A 198 -28.17 -10.58 0.68
C GLN A 198 -26.69 -10.99 0.69
N ILE A 199 -26.09 -11.20 1.85
CA ILE A 199 -24.67 -11.55 1.96
C ILE A 199 -24.52 -13.05 1.80
N THR A 200 -24.17 -13.44 0.58
CA THR A 200 -23.87 -14.83 0.19
C THR A 200 -22.42 -15.16 0.48
N SER A 201 -22.09 -16.47 0.58
CA SER A 201 -20.69 -16.94 0.69
C SER A 201 -19.81 -16.42 -0.45
N SER A 202 -20.40 -16.34 -1.63
CA SER A 202 -19.82 -15.85 -2.86
C SER A 202 -19.42 -14.36 -2.77
N LEU A 203 -20.32 -13.52 -2.27
CA LEU A 203 -20.05 -12.10 -2.02
C LEU A 203 -18.96 -11.94 -0.94
N GLN A 204 -18.98 -12.78 0.10
CA GLN A 204 -17.99 -12.77 1.16
C GLN A 204 -16.58 -13.06 0.61
N GLU A 205 -16.41 -14.12 -0.20
CA GLU A 205 -15.12 -14.47 -0.80
C GLU A 205 -14.59 -13.35 -1.70
N MET A 206 -15.45 -12.77 -2.54
CA MET A 206 -15.11 -11.64 -3.38
C MET A 206 -14.68 -10.41 -2.57
N ALA A 207 -15.43 -10.08 -1.53
CA ALA A 207 -15.16 -8.92 -0.69
C ALA A 207 -13.88 -9.10 0.13
N VAL A 208 -13.50 -10.32 0.52
CA VAL A 208 -12.18 -10.64 1.08
C VAL A 208 -11.07 -10.35 0.09
N GLY A 209 -11.22 -10.80 -1.15
CA GLY A 209 -10.26 -10.50 -2.21
C GLY A 209 -10.09 -9.00 -2.45
N LEU A 210 -11.21 -8.25 -2.49
CA LEU A 210 -11.20 -6.79 -2.60
C LEU A 210 -10.50 -6.13 -1.40
N SER A 211 -10.78 -6.57 -0.19
CA SER A 211 -10.15 -6.00 1.01
C SER A 211 -8.64 -6.20 1.02
N GLN A 212 -8.14 -7.34 0.55
CA GLN A 212 -6.71 -7.61 0.40
C GLN A 212 -6.07 -6.67 -0.64
N ILE A 213 -6.72 -6.48 -1.78
CA ILE A 213 -6.26 -5.56 -2.81
C ILE A 213 -6.23 -4.12 -2.28
N ILE A 214 -7.31 -3.66 -1.65
CA ILE A 214 -7.41 -2.32 -1.06
C ILE A 214 -6.32 -2.13 0.02
N SER A 215 -6.14 -3.10 0.91
CA SER A 215 -5.10 -3.08 1.94
C SER A 215 -3.71 -2.91 1.33
N THR A 216 -3.38 -3.71 0.31
CA THR A 216 -2.10 -3.62 -0.40
C THR A 216 -1.93 -2.26 -1.08
N GLN A 217 -2.96 -1.72 -1.71
CA GLN A 217 -2.90 -0.41 -2.38
C GLN A 217 -2.72 0.74 -1.38
N LEU A 218 -3.40 0.69 -0.24
CA LEU A 218 -3.23 1.68 0.84
C LEU A 218 -1.80 1.62 1.41
N GLU A 219 -1.26 0.42 1.62
CA GLU A 219 0.11 0.23 2.10
C GLU A 219 1.14 0.79 1.11
N VAL A 220 1.01 0.49 -0.19
CA VAL A 220 1.89 1.01 -1.25
C VAL A 220 1.82 2.53 -1.32
N SER A 221 0.61 3.10 -1.35
CA SER A 221 0.41 4.55 -1.38
C SER A 221 1.05 5.25 -0.18
N ARG A 222 0.90 4.68 1.02
CA ARG A 222 1.49 5.23 2.25
C ARG A 222 3.01 5.15 2.25
N ALA A 223 3.58 4.04 1.76
CA ALA A 223 5.02 3.90 1.60
C ALA A 223 5.59 4.92 0.62
N GLU A 224 4.89 5.19 -0.47
CA GLU A 224 5.28 6.17 -1.49
C GLU A 224 5.23 7.61 -0.94
N GLN A 225 4.17 7.97 -0.18
CA GLN A 225 4.06 9.25 0.51
C GLN A 225 5.18 9.47 1.54
N LEU A 226 5.49 8.45 2.36
CA LEU A 226 6.58 8.52 3.33
C LEU A 226 7.93 8.72 2.64
N ARG A 227 8.17 8.02 1.53
CA ARG A 227 9.39 8.18 0.72
C ARG A 227 9.49 9.58 0.13
N GLU A 228 8.40 10.12 -0.38
CA GLU A 228 8.37 11.48 -0.91
C GLU A 228 8.64 12.53 0.19
N MET A 229 8.04 12.35 1.37
CA MET A 229 8.30 13.21 2.53
C MET A 229 9.77 13.13 2.98
N ALA A 230 10.35 11.92 3.03
CA ALA A 230 11.76 11.72 3.36
C ALA A 230 12.68 12.42 2.36
N ASN A 231 12.44 12.25 1.05
CA ASN A 231 13.22 12.92 0.01
C ASN A 231 13.10 14.45 0.10
N LYS A 232 11.88 14.97 0.36
CA LYS A 232 11.68 16.42 0.55
C LYS A 232 12.39 16.94 1.81
N ALA A 233 12.39 16.16 2.89
CA ALA A 233 13.11 16.52 4.11
C ALA A 233 14.61 16.53 3.89
N GLU A 234 15.15 15.53 3.18
CA GLU A 234 16.56 15.45 2.81
C GLU A 234 16.98 16.64 1.92
N LEU A 235 16.19 16.96 0.89
CA LEU A 235 16.44 18.13 0.03
C LEU A 235 16.44 19.43 0.84
N ARG A 236 15.50 19.61 1.79
CA ARG A 236 15.47 20.76 2.67
C ARG A 236 16.69 20.82 3.58
N ALA A 237 17.10 19.68 4.13
CA ALA A 237 18.31 19.59 4.95
C ALA A 237 19.56 19.95 4.15
N LEU A 238 19.70 19.46 2.92
CA LEU A 238 20.80 19.85 2.02
C LEU A 238 20.77 21.33 1.67
N GLN A 239 19.58 21.89 1.38
CA GLN A 239 19.42 23.33 1.11
C GLN A 239 19.73 24.20 2.32
N SER A 240 19.46 23.73 3.53
CA SER A 240 19.75 24.48 4.78
C SER A 240 21.25 24.53 5.10
N LYS A 241 22.06 23.59 4.57
CA LYS A 241 23.54 23.63 4.70
C LYS A 241 24.17 24.80 3.95
N ILE A 242 23.45 25.42 3.03
CA ILE A 242 23.91 26.61 2.31
C ILE A 242 23.04 27.79 2.74
N ASN A 243 23.62 28.76 3.40
CA ASN A 243 22.91 29.99 3.72
C ASN A 243 22.67 30.83 2.43
N PRO A 244 21.42 30.93 1.89
CA PRO A 244 21.17 31.62 0.63
C PRO A 244 21.52 33.09 0.72
N HIS A 245 21.31 33.73 1.85
CA HIS A 245 21.61 35.14 2.06
C HIS A 245 23.12 35.41 2.00
N PHE A 246 23.93 34.54 2.62
CA PHE A 246 25.39 34.61 2.50
C PHE A 246 25.84 34.46 1.03
N LEU A 247 25.27 33.48 0.31
CA LEU A 247 25.63 33.25 -1.09
C LEU A 247 25.34 34.46 -1.98
N PHE A 248 24.14 35.06 -1.86
CA PHE A 248 23.81 36.29 -2.59
C PHE A 248 24.75 37.45 -2.24
N ASN A 249 25.10 37.64 -0.99
CA ASN A 249 26.01 38.68 -0.55
C ASN A 249 27.44 38.44 -1.05
N ALA A 250 27.93 37.21 -1.02
CA ALA A 250 29.22 36.82 -1.56
C ALA A 250 29.31 37.11 -3.07
N LEU A 251 28.27 36.73 -3.85
CA LEU A 251 28.22 36.99 -5.27
C LEU A 251 28.19 38.51 -5.60
N ASN A 252 27.49 39.28 -4.79
CA ASN A 252 27.47 40.76 -4.93
C ASN A 252 28.86 41.35 -4.62
N ALA A 253 29.54 40.91 -3.57
CA ALA A 253 30.89 41.36 -3.26
C ALA A 253 31.91 41.00 -4.37
N ILE A 254 31.82 39.77 -4.90
CA ILE A 254 32.62 39.36 -6.05
C ILE A 254 32.36 40.23 -7.26
N SER A 255 31.08 40.46 -7.62
CA SER A 255 30.68 41.28 -8.77
C SER A 255 31.21 42.70 -8.66
N SER A 256 31.17 43.31 -7.48
CA SER A 256 31.72 44.63 -7.21
C SER A 256 33.25 44.63 -7.36
N SER A 257 33.93 43.59 -6.89
CA SER A 257 35.38 43.45 -6.95
C SER A 257 35.92 43.23 -8.37
N ILE A 258 35.17 42.65 -9.28
CA ILE A 258 35.60 42.39 -10.68
C ILE A 258 36.09 43.67 -11.37
N ARG A 259 35.44 44.80 -11.11
CA ARG A 259 35.82 46.08 -11.71
C ARG A 259 36.91 46.85 -10.97
N LEU A 260 36.95 46.68 -9.64
CA LEU A 260 37.85 47.44 -8.76
C LEU A 260 39.21 46.73 -8.55
N ASN A 261 39.16 45.40 -8.34
CA ASN A 261 40.33 44.59 -8.12
C ASN A 261 40.06 43.15 -8.61
N PRO A 262 40.39 42.85 -9.87
CA PRO A 262 40.13 41.50 -10.44
C PRO A 262 40.81 40.36 -9.72
N ASP A 263 41.98 40.57 -9.11
CA ASP A 263 42.71 39.55 -8.38
C ASP A 263 42.00 39.18 -7.07
N THR A 264 41.49 40.18 -6.36
CA THR A 264 40.63 39.97 -5.20
C THR A 264 39.35 39.20 -5.61
N ALA A 265 38.72 39.53 -6.70
CA ALA A 265 37.54 38.83 -7.19
C ALA A 265 37.84 37.33 -7.47
N ARG A 266 38.95 37.02 -8.09
CA ARG A 266 39.40 35.61 -8.30
C ARG A 266 39.59 34.86 -6.98
N GLN A 267 40.23 35.51 -6.00
CA GLN A 267 40.44 34.89 -4.69
C GLN A 267 39.14 34.63 -3.95
N LEU A 268 38.18 35.56 -4.02
CA LEU A 268 36.85 35.40 -3.43
C LEU A 268 36.05 34.24 -4.08
N ILE A 269 36.15 34.09 -5.40
CA ILE A 269 35.55 32.94 -6.10
C ILE A 269 36.14 31.64 -5.60
N PHE A 270 37.46 31.59 -5.42
CA PHE A 270 38.15 30.41 -4.92
C PHE A 270 37.74 30.07 -3.46
N ASN A 271 37.69 31.08 -2.60
CA ASN A 271 37.28 30.92 -1.21
C ASN A 271 35.80 30.47 -1.13
N LEU A 272 34.90 31.05 -1.91
CA LEU A 272 33.49 30.67 -1.97
C LEU A 272 33.32 29.22 -2.44
N SER A 273 34.06 28.83 -3.47
CA SER A 273 34.02 27.47 -3.99
C SER A 273 34.44 26.43 -2.93
N ARG A 274 35.51 26.72 -2.17
CA ARG A 274 35.96 25.85 -1.08
C ARG A 274 34.97 25.80 0.06
N TYR A 275 34.46 26.93 0.48
CA TYR A 275 33.45 27.03 1.53
C TYR A 275 32.18 26.23 1.17
N LEU A 276 31.66 26.39 -0.03
CA LEU A 276 30.48 25.63 -0.48
C LEU A 276 30.76 24.13 -0.55
N ARG A 277 31.89 23.72 -1.12
CA ARG A 277 32.25 22.31 -1.21
C ARG A 277 32.34 21.65 0.16
N TYR A 278 33.01 22.33 1.11
CA TYR A 278 33.13 21.84 2.46
C TYR A 278 31.77 21.63 3.13
N ASN A 279 30.88 22.63 3.09
CA ASN A 279 29.56 22.53 3.71
C ASN A 279 28.67 21.46 3.07
N ILE A 280 28.85 21.16 1.77
CA ILE A 280 28.11 20.09 1.08
C ILE A 280 28.65 18.70 1.43
N GLU A 281 29.98 18.55 1.46
CA GLU A 281 30.64 17.26 1.72
C GLU A 281 30.67 16.86 3.19
N LEU A 282 30.42 17.79 4.10
CA LEU A 282 30.45 17.57 5.54
C LEU A 282 29.32 16.64 5.96
N LYS A 283 29.69 15.56 6.67
CA LYS A 283 28.71 14.66 7.30
C LYS A 283 28.32 15.20 8.68
N ASP A 284 27.04 15.02 9.02
CA ASP A 284 26.57 15.36 10.35
C ASP A 284 27.28 14.44 11.38
N ASP A 285 27.64 14.97 12.53
CA ASP A 285 28.38 14.30 13.62
C ASP A 285 29.84 13.84 13.27
N GLU A 286 30.44 14.33 12.18
CA GLU A 286 31.84 14.04 11.89
C GLU A 286 32.76 14.83 12.84
N GLN A 287 33.69 14.12 13.49
CA GLN A 287 34.77 14.77 14.23
C GLN A 287 35.88 15.20 13.27
N ILE A 288 36.24 16.46 13.28
CA ILE A 288 37.24 17.04 12.40
C ILE A 288 38.38 17.68 13.18
N ASP A 289 39.55 17.77 12.58
CA ASP A 289 40.66 18.55 13.11
C ASP A 289 40.26 20.03 13.19
N ILE A 290 40.46 20.65 14.35
CA ILE A 290 40.19 22.07 14.57
C ILE A 290 40.85 22.98 13.52
N LYS A 291 42.06 22.62 13.06
CA LYS A 291 42.74 23.34 11.98
C LYS A 291 41.96 23.36 10.68
N LYS A 292 41.28 22.28 10.38
CA LYS A 292 40.43 22.17 9.19
C LYS A 292 39.21 23.11 9.28
N GLU A 293 38.54 23.19 10.43
CA GLU A 293 37.44 24.13 10.63
C GLU A 293 37.92 25.58 10.62
N LEU A 294 39.02 25.86 11.30
CA LEU A 294 39.60 27.22 11.29
C LEU A 294 39.98 27.68 9.87
N TYR A 295 40.41 26.75 9.00
CA TYR A 295 40.70 27.09 7.64
C TYR A 295 39.44 27.48 6.84
N GLN A 296 38.34 26.80 7.07
CA GLN A 296 37.04 27.12 6.49
C GLN A 296 36.49 28.45 7.00
N ILE A 297 36.64 28.72 8.28
CA ILE A 297 36.27 29.99 8.89
C ILE A 297 37.05 31.17 8.26
N LYS A 298 38.33 30.96 7.93
CA LYS A 298 39.15 31.97 7.22
C LYS A 298 38.57 32.26 5.82
N ASP A 299 38.12 31.25 5.10
CA ASP A 299 37.45 31.46 3.80
C ASP A 299 36.16 32.25 3.92
N TYR A 300 35.31 31.90 4.90
CA TYR A 300 34.08 32.64 5.22
C TYR A 300 34.36 34.09 5.58
N ILE A 301 35.29 34.31 6.50
CA ILE A 301 35.69 35.68 6.96
C ILE A 301 36.23 36.51 5.81
N ALA A 302 37.06 35.95 4.91
CA ALA A 302 37.60 36.67 3.79
C ALA A 302 36.49 37.17 2.85
N ILE A 303 35.43 36.42 2.68
CA ILE A 303 34.27 36.83 1.89
C ILE A 303 33.50 37.97 2.60
N GLU A 304 33.25 37.83 3.88
CA GLU A 304 32.57 38.86 4.68
C GLU A 304 33.39 40.12 4.81
N GLN A 305 34.72 40.05 4.95
CA GLN A 305 35.59 41.24 4.92
C GLN A 305 35.52 41.98 3.61
N ALA A 306 35.47 41.26 2.48
CA ALA A 306 35.27 41.90 1.15
C ALA A 306 33.94 42.63 1.04
N ARG A 307 32.90 42.12 1.73
CA ARG A 307 31.57 42.74 1.79
C ARG A 307 31.50 43.95 2.66
N PHE A 308 32.08 43.85 3.88
CA PHE A 308 31.99 44.90 4.90
C PHE A 308 33.11 45.96 4.77
N GLY A 309 34.19 45.69 4.03
CA GLY A 309 35.34 46.59 3.90
C GLY A 309 35.95 46.92 5.27
N ASP A 310 36.32 48.21 5.44
CA ASP A 310 36.91 48.70 6.69
C ASP A 310 36.04 48.62 7.93
N LYS A 311 34.79 48.15 7.76
CA LYS A 311 33.86 47.98 8.91
C LYS A 311 34.16 46.73 9.71
N LEU A 312 34.76 45.68 9.11
CA LEU A 312 35.09 44.44 9.75
C LEU A 312 36.60 44.21 9.82
N THR A 313 37.15 44.31 11.04
CA THR A 313 38.54 43.90 11.32
C THR A 313 38.51 42.53 12.05
N VAL A 314 39.32 41.60 11.61
CA VAL A 314 39.42 40.27 12.24
C VAL A 314 40.85 40.02 12.68
N ILE A 315 41.04 39.68 13.95
CA ILE A 315 42.30 39.32 14.56
C ILE A 315 42.27 37.84 14.90
N TYR A 316 43.28 37.12 14.46
CA TYR A 316 43.46 35.69 14.76
C TYR A 316 44.51 35.55 15.83
N ASP A 317 44.08 35.11 17.04
CA ASP A 317 44.95 34.75 18.14
C ASP A 317 44.77 33.26 18.44
N ILE A 318 45.57 32.44 17.77
CA ILE A 318 45.46 31.01 17.74
C ILE A 318 46.82 30.41 18.08
N ASP A 319 46.86 29.59 19.12
CA ASP A 319 48.07 28.83 19.45
C ASP A 319 48.37 27.80 18.34
N GLU A 320 49.59 27.82 17.79
CA GLU A 320 50.02 26.95 16.73
C GLU A 320 50.10 25.47 17.15
N GLU A 321 50.27 25.22 18.46
CA GLU A 321 50.35 23.85 18.99
C GLU A 321 48.97 23.18 19.18
N VAL A 322 47.88 23.91 19.01
CA VAL A 322 46.52 23.33 19.15
C VAL A 322 46.29 22.25 18.11
N ASN A 323 46.07 21.04 18.60
CA ASN A 323 45.77 19.88 17.80
C ASN A 323 44.74 19.02 18.53
N CYS A 324 43.47 19.22 18.21
CA CYS A 324 42.34 18.47 18.77
C CYS A 324 41.27 18.25 17.74
N CYS A 325 40.49 17.18 17.93
CA CYS A 325 39.30 16.90 17.14
C CYS A 325 38.09 17.54 17.84
N ILE A 326 37.28 18.22 17.05
CA ILE A 326 36.03 18.84 17.46
C ILE A 326 34.89 18.39 16.60
N PRO A 327 33.62 18.43 17.08
CA PRO A 327 32.48 18.26 16.21
C PRO A 327 32.50 19.28 15.07
N SER A 328 32.17 18.85 13.89
CA SER A 328 32.07 19.74 12.73
C SER A 328 31.05 20.87 12.97
N LEU A 329 31.29 22.06 12.41
CA LEU A 329 30.44 23.24 12.55
C LEU A 329 30.26 23.70 14.01
N LEU A 330 31.27 23.53 14.87
CA LEU A 330 31.23 24.00 16.25
C LEU A 330 31.55 25.51 16.35
N ILE A 331 32.60 25.96 15.69
CA ILE A 331 33.10 27.35 15.76
C ILE A 331 32.42 28.24 14.73
N GLN A 332 32.16 27.72 13.53
CA GLN A 332 31.59 28.48 12.43
C GLN A 332 30.31 29.23 12.78
N PRO A 333 29.27 28.61 13.42
CA PRO A 333 28.05 29.32 13.81
C PRO A 333 28.29 30.47 14.79
N LEU A 334 29.28 30.33 15.64
CA LEU A 334 29.64 31.41 16.62
C LEU A 334 30.17 32.62 15.86
N VAL A 335 31.06 32.41 14.89
CA VAL A 335 31.61 33.48 14.06
C VAL A 335 30.54 34.10 13.19
N GLU A 336 29.68 33.30 12.57
CA GLU A 336 28.52 33.77 11.78
C GLU A 336 27.60 34.65 12.63
N ASN A 337 27.24 34.21 13.83
CA ASN A 337 26.39 34.96 14.73
C ASN A 337 27.07 36.29 15.15
N ALA A 338 28.35 36.28 15.44
CA ALA A 338 29.09 37.49 15.78
C ALA A 338 29.07 38.52 14.65
N ILE A 339 29.23 38.08 13.41
CA ILE A 339 29.18 38.98 12.25
C ILE A 339 27.75 39.45 11.98
N VAL A 340 26.78 38.58 11.94
CA VAL A 340 25.38 38.90 11.59
C VAL A 340 24.71 39.76 12.67
N HIS A 341 24.89 39.39 13.92
CA HIS A 341 24.23 40.09 15.07
C HIS A 341 25.10 41.13 15.76
N GLY A 342 26.43 40.99 15.69
CA GLY A 342 27.34 41.95 16.27
C GLY A 342 27.77 43.06 15.31
N ILE A 343 28.27 42.72 14.13
CA ILE A 343 28.88 43.68 13.18
C ILE A 343 27.87 44.31 12.24
N GLN A 344 26.98 43.53 11.67
CA GLN A 344 26.04 44.01 10.63
C GLN A 344 25.13 45.14 11.12
N PRO A 345 24.52 45.11 12.32
CA PRO A 345 23.66 46.19 12.80
C PRO A 345 24.45 47.44 13.30
N CYS A 346 25.73 47.30 13.63
CA CYS A 346 26.52 48.42 14.16
C CYS A 346 26.79 49.49 13.09
N LYS A 347 26.72 50.76 13.47
CA LYS A 347 27.07 51.93 12.62
C LYS A 347 28.56 52.20 12.54
N GLY A 348 29.36 51.64 13.44
CA GLY A 348 30.81 51.82 13.55
C GLY A 348 31.65 50.69 13.03
N LYS A 349 32.98 50.78 13.19
CA LYS A 349 33.92 49.70 12.93
C LYS A 349 33.81 48.66 14.08
N GLY A 350 33.83 47.38 13.72
CA GLY A 350 33.85 46.26 14.67
C GLY A 350 35.13 45.44 14.52
N VAL A 351 35.58 44.89 15.63
CA VAL A 351 36.73 44.01 15.71
C VAL A 351 36.25 42.65 16.26
#